data_bf0f487981b23468a822088e48a7fa5a
#
_entry.id   bf0f487981b23468a822088e48a7fa5a
#
_cell.length_a   1.000
_cell.length_b   1.000
_cell.length_c   1.000
_cell.angle_alpha   90.00
_cell.angle_beta   90.00
_cell.angle_gamma   90.00
#
_symmetry.space_group_name_H-M   'P 1'
#
loop_
_entity.id
_entity.type
_entity.pdbx_description
1 polymer ?
#
loop_
_entity_poly.entity_id
_entity_poly.type
_entity_poly.pdbx_seq_one_letter_code
_entity_poly.pdbx_strand_id
1 'polypeptide(L)'
;SDVCSSDLFRLFKKTWPGIVQLAEDLGVKIGIENCPMLFTNDEWPGGKNLATTPAIWDRMFDMIPSKALGLNYDPSHLVWQMMDPIKPIYDYKDRLVHIHLKDVKVYKDKLDRNGILATPLAYHSPKLPGLGDVNWNNFFTAITDIRYRGPLCIEVEDKAFEGSDADIRSAILTSRNYINQFLPY
;
A
#
# COMPACT_ATOMS: atom_id res chain seq x y z
N SER A 1 19.66 1.66 -14.14
CA SER A 1 18.19 1.74 -13.95
C SER A 1 17.52 2.71 -14.94
N ASP A 2 17.82 2.56 -16.23
CA ASP A 2 17.25 3.41 -17.28
C ASP A 2 16.00 2.80 -17.92
N VAL A 3 15.24 2.02 -17.16
CA VAL A 3 13.93 1.59 -17.64
C VAL A 3 13.01 2.79 -17.54
N CYS A 4 12.88 3.51 -18.65
CA CYS A 4 11.95 4.63 -18.77
C CYS A 4 10.53 4.14 -18.41
N SER A 5 9.75 4.96 -17.72
CA SER A 5 8.36 4.63 -17.35
C SER A 5 7.53 4.15 -18.54
N SER A 6 7.86 4.62 -19.76
CA SER A 6 7.27 4.15 -21.02
C SER A 6 7.51 2.65 -21.29
N ASP A 7 8.69 2.12 -20.95
CA ASP A 7 9.03 0.71 -21.16
C ASP A 7 8.31 -0.19 -20.15
N LEU A 8 8.17 0.24 -18.90
CA LEU A 8 7.39 -0.49 -17.90
C LEU A 8 5.92 -0.58 -18.28
N PHE A 9 5.32 0.51 -18.77
CA PHE A 9 3.94 0.49 -19.24
C PHE A 9 3.77 -0.35 -20.53
N ARG A 10 4.76 -0.36 -21.42
CA ARG A 10 4.77 -1.25 -22.58
C ARG A 10 4.80 -2.72 -22.16
N LEU A 11 5.64 -3.06 -21.18
CA LEU A 11 5.71 -4.40 -20.62
C LEU A 11 4.41 -4.78 -19.91
N PHE A 12 3.85 -3.89 -19.10
CA PHE A 12 2.56 -4.07 -18.44
C PHE A 12 1.46 -4.38 -19.45
N LYS A 13 1.32 -3.54 -20.49
CA LYS A 13 0.34 -3.73 -21.56
C LYS A 13 0.51 -5.04 -22.33
N LYS A 14 1.73 -5.54 -22.45
CA LYS A 14 2.03 -6.81 -23.14
C LYS A 14 1.70 -8.02 -22.27
N THR A 15 1.98 -7.94 -20.97
CA THR A 15 1.99 -9.12 -20.08
C THR A 15 0.66 -9.30 -19.34
N TRP A 16 0.10 -8.21 -18.83
CA TRP A 16 -1.03 -8.27 -17.90
C TRP A 16 -2.39 -8.66 -18.51
N PRO A 17 -2.74 -8.37 -19.77
CA PRO A 17 -4.04 -8.75 -20.31
C PRO A 17 -4.35 -10.23 -20.21
N GLY A 18 -3.37 -11.10 -20.50
CA GLY A 18 -3.56 -12.55 -20.37
C GLY A 18 -3.77 -13.02 -18.93
N ILE A 19 -3.07 -12.39 -17.98
CA ILE A 19 -3.21 -12.69 -16.54
C ILE A 19 -4.60 -12.24 -16.05
N VAL A 20 -5.04 -11.06 -16.46
CA VAL A 20 -6.35 -10.50 -16.07
C VAL A 20 -7.49 -11.30 -16.69
N GLN A 21 -7.35 -11.73 -17.96
CA GLN A 21 -8.34 -12.60 -18.62
C GLN A 21 -8.50 -13.92 -17.85
N LEU A 22 -7.40 -14.54 -17.42
CA LEU A 22 -7.46 -15.76 -16.61
C LEU A 22 -8.17 -15.50 -15.27
N ALA A 23 -7.95 -14.35 -14.64
CA ALA A 23 -8.67 -14.00 -13.42
C ALA A 23 -10.18 -13.83 -13.66
N GLU A 24 -10.59 -13.22 -14.79
CA GLU A 24 -11.98 -13.12 -15.18
C GLU A 24 -12.61 -14.50 -15.40
N ASP A 25 -11.93 -15.37 -16.15
CA ASP A 25 -12.39 -16.73 -16.45
C ASP A 25 -12.59 -17.58 -15.17
N LEU A 26 -11.75 -17.34 -14.16
CA LEU A 26 -11.81 -18.03 -12.87
C LEU A 26 -12.72 -17.33 -11.84
N GLY A 27 -13.27 -16.15 -12.17
CA GLY A 27 -14.11 -15.38 -11.24
C GLY A 27 -13.36 -14.82 -10.03
N VAL A 28 -12.04 -14.60 -10.16
CA VAL A 28 -11.18 -14.04 -9.10
C VAL A 28 -10.74 -12.62 -9.42
N LYS A 29 -10.25 -11.89 -8.41
CA LYS A 29 -9.69 -10.57 -8.59
C LYS A 29 -8.22 -10.53 -8.21
N ILE A 30 -7.46 -9.68 -8.88
CA ILE A 30 -6.06 -9.43 -8.63
C ILE A 30 -5.94 -8.05 -8.00
N GLY A 31 -5.42 -7.98 -6.78
CA GLY A 31 -5.06 -6.71 -6.12
C GLY A 31 -3.55 -6.50 -6.19
N ILE A 32 -3.10 -5.48 -6.89
CA ILE A 32 -1.68 -5.10 -6.90
C ILE A 32 -1.45 -4.16 -5.73
N GLU A 33 -0.47 -4.48 -4.88
CA GLU A 33 -0.10 -3.61 -3.77
C GLU A 33 0.61 -2.36 -4.27
N ASN A 34 0.36 -1.24 -3.60
CA ASN A 34 1.00 0.04 -3.92
C ASN A 34 2.36 0.25 -3.23
N CYS A 35 2.97 -0.82 -2.72
CA CYS A 35 4.32 -0.80 -2.15
C CYS A 35 5.36 -0.50 -3.24
N PRO A 36 6.19 0.56 -3.12
CA PRO A 36 7.29 0.80 -4.07
C PRO A 36 8.38 -0.26 -4.07
N MET A 37 8.41 -1.15 -3.06
CA MET A 37 9.38 -2.24 -2.94
C MET A 37 10.82 -1.73 -2.83
N LEU A 38 11.06 -0.80 -1.90
CA LEU A 38 12.38 -0.26 -1.58
C LEU A 38 12.93 -0.98 -0.33
N PHE A 39 13.88 -1.90 -0.52
CA PHE A 39 14.48 -2.66 0.56
C PHE A 39 15.95 -2.27 0.80
N THR A 40 16.61 -1.74 -0.22
CA THR A 40 18.01 -1.31 -0.18
C THR A 40 18.19 0.06 -0.84
N ASN A 41 19.33 0.71 -0.59
CA ASN A 41 19.65 1.99 -1.22
C ASN A 41 19.84 1.88 -2.75
N ASP A 42 20.19 0.70 -3.25
CA ASP A 42 20.42 0.47 -4.67
C ASP A 42 19.12 0.48 -5.50
N GLU A 43 17.97 0.41 -4.86
CA GLU A 43 16.65 0.44 -5.49
C GLU A 43 16.10 1.85 -5.64
N TRP A 44 16.74 2.82 -5.04
CA TRP A 44 16.38 4.23 -5.14
C TRP A 44 17.10 4.93 -6.33
N PRO A 45 16.42 5.83 -7.09
CA PRO A 45 14.98 6.10 -7.04
C PRO A 45 14.16 5.08 -7.83
N GLY A 46 12.91 4.85 -7.40
CA GLY A 46 11.88 4.16 -8.18
C GLY A 46 11.39 2.82 -7.67
N GLY A 47 12.20 2.07 -6.91
CA GLY A 47 11.80 0.75 -6.41
C GLY A 47 11.59 -0.30 -7.50
N LYS A 48 10.92 -1.41 -7.14
CA LYS A 48 10.72 -2.57 -8.03
C LYS A 48 9.25 -2.77 -8.46
N ASN A 49 8.34 -1.92 -8.02
CA ASN A 49 6.92 -2.02 -8.35
C ASN A 49 6.46 -0.81 -9.16
N LEU A 50 5.67 -1.06 -10.21
CA LEU A 50 5.09 0.01 -11.02
C LEU A 50 3.94 0.73 -10.30
N ALA A 51 3.08 0.02 -9.57
CA ALA A 51 1.80 0.51 -9.05
C ALA A 51 1.92 1.41 -7.81
N THR A 52 2.77 2.42 -7.81
CA THR A 52 3.16 3.17 -6.61
C THR A 52 2.35 4.43 -6.31
N THR A 53 1.66 4.98 -7.30
CA THR A 53 0.95 6.26 -7.16
C THR A 53 -0.37 6.30 -7.92
N PRO A 54 -1.33 7.14 -7.52
CA PRO A 54 -2.58 7.35 -8.24
C PRO A 54 -2.43 7.63 -9.73
N ALA A 55 -1.48 8.51 -10.10
CA ALA A 55 -1.22 8.81 -11.50
C ALA A 55 -0.78 7.61 -12.34
N ILE A 56 -0.12 6.65 -11.71
CA ILE A 56 0.25 5.38 -12.36
C ILE A 56 -0.97 4.45 -12.41
N TRP A 57 -1.76 4.38 -11.34
CA TRP A 57 -2.97 3.54 -11.30
C TRP A 57 -3.96 3.95 -12.37
N ASP A 58 -4.17 5.26 -12.60
CA ASP A 58 -5.02 5.77 -13.69
C ASP A 58 -4.58 5.17 -15.03
N ARG A 59 -3.30 5.27 -15.36
CA ARG A 59 -2.76 4.71 -16.61
C ARG A 59 -2.89 3.19 -16.70
N MET A 60 -2.69 2.48 -15.60
CA MET A 60 -2.82 1.02 -15.54
C MET A 60 -4.29 0.61 -15.81
N PHE A 61 -5.24 1.27 -15.18
CA PHE A 61 -6.67 0.97 -15.33
C PHE A 61 -7.23 1.44 -16.67
N ASP A 62 -6.69 2.50 -17.26
CA ASP A 62 -7.01 2.89 -18.64
C ASP A 62 -6.52 1.86 -19.66
N MET A 63 -5.33 1.29 -19.43
CA MET A 63 -4.77 0.25 -20.31
C MET A 63 -5.50 -1.08 -20.18
N ILE A 64 -5.97 -1.42 -18.98
CA ILE A 64 -6.68 -2.66 -18.65
C ILE A 64 -7.90 -2.32 -17.80
N PRO A 65 -9.03 -1.96 -18.42
CA PRO A 65 -10.22 -1.48 -17.71
C PRO A 65 -10.99 -2.58 -16.96
N SER A 66 -10.55 -3.83 -17.03
CA SER A 66 -11.18 -4.96 -16.35
C SER A 66 -11.39 -4.72 -14.85
N LYS A 67 -12.53 -5.14 -14.34
CA LYS A 67 -12.84 -5.13 -12.91
C LYS A 67 -12.16 -6.26 -12.11
N ALA A 68 -11.54 -7.22 -12.80
CA ALA A 68 -10.71 -8.24 -12.16
C ALA A 68 -9.34 -7.70 -11.73
N LEU A 69 -8.92 -6.51 -12.21
CA LEU A 69 -7.70 -5.82 -11.80
C LEU A 69 -8.03 -4.67 -10.86
N GLY A 70 -7.38 -4.62 -9.71
CA GLY A 70 -7.53 -3.57 -8.71
C GLY A 70 -6.31 -3.43 -7.82
N LEU A 71 -6.52 -2.83 -6.66
CA LEU A 71 -5.48 -2.53 -5.68
C LEU A 71 -5.61 -3.43 -4.45
N ASN A 72 -4.47 -3.92 -3.97
CA ASN A 72 -4.25 -4.23 -2.58
C ASN A 72 -3.71 -2.95 -1.94
N TYR A 73 -4.60 -2.20 -1.30
CA TYR A 73 -4.30 -0.83 -0.87
C TYR A 73 -3.66 -0.80 0.51
N ASP A 74 -2.48 -0.21 0.59
CA ASP A 74 -1.77 0.07 1.83
C ASP A 74 -1.57 1.58 2.02
N PRO A 75 -2.23 2.20 3.03
CA PRO A 75 -2.12 3.64 3.27
C PRO A 75 -0.71 4.08 3.68
N SER A 76 0.06 3.20 4.33
CA SER A 76 1.38 3.52 4.86
C SER A 76 2.35 3.97 3.76
N HIS A 77 2.24 3.35 2.58
CA HIS A 77 3.10 3.68 1.43
C HIS A 77 2.85 5.07 0.83
N LEU A 78 1.67 5.66 1.05
CA LEU A 78 1.42 7.04 0.65
C LEU A 78 1.93 8.02 1.72
N VAL A 79 1.77 7.70 2.99
CA VAL A 79 2.19 8.57 4.10
C VAL A 79 3.68 8.89 4.03
N TRP A 80 4.56 7.89 3.86
CA TRP A 80 5.99 8.17 3.79
C TRP A 80 6.43 8.83 2.46
N GLN A 81 5.59 8.77 1.42
CA GLN A 81 5.74 9.54 0.19
C GLN A 81 5.14 10.96 0.31
N MET A 82 4.70 11.39 1.49
CA MET A 82 4.05 12.70 1.73
C MET A 82 2.78 12.91 0.90
N MET A 83 2.07 11.83 0.60
CA MET A 83 0.81 11.84 -0.15
C MET A 83 -0.37 11.65 0.81
N ASP A 84 -1.55 12.13 0.39
CA ASP A 84 -2.79 11.87 1.12
C ASP A 84 -3.22 10.40 0.98
N PRO A 85 -3.29 9.61 2.07
CA PRO A 85 -3.72 8.22 2.01
C PRO A 85 -5.25 8.05 2.06
N ILE A 86 -6.03 9.12 2.20
CA ILE A 86 -7.48 9.03 2.37
C ILE A 86 -8.22 9.25 1.05
N LYS A 87 -7.85 10.27 0.29
CA LYS A 87 -8.49 10.58 -0.99
C LYS A 87 -8.55 9.39 -1.96
N PRO A 88 -7.49 8.58 -2.13
CA PRO A 88 -7.54 7.42 -3.02
C PRO A 88 -8.58 6.37 -2.65
N ILE A 89 -8.98 6.27 -1.37
CA ILE A 89 -10.04 5.35 -0.95
C ILE A 89 -11.36 5.70 -1.65
N TYR A 90 -11.67 6.98 -1.76
CA TYR A 90 -12.86 7.46 -2.47
C TYR A 90 -12.74 7.37 -3.98
N ASP A 91 -11.59 7.81 -4.52
CA ASP A 91 -11.36 7.88 -5.96
C ASP A 91 -11.33 6.49 -6.61
N TYR A 92 -10.77 5.49 -5.91
CA TYR A 92 -10.58 4.12 -6.42
C TYR A 92 -11.47 3.09 -5.72
N LYS A 93 -12.59 3.49 -5.11
CA LYS A 93 -13.49 2.59 -4.34
C LYS A 93 -13.88 1.32 -5.09
N ASP A 94 -14.07 1.39 -6.42
CA ASP A 94 -14.43 0.26 -7.28
C ASP A 94 -13.24 -0.61 -7.68
N ARG A 95 -12.03 -0.21 -7.30
CA ARG A 95 -10.77 -0.88 -7.55
C ARG A 95 -10.11 -1.46 -6.29
N LEU A 96 -10.66 -1.20 -5.11
CA LEU A 96 -10.15 -1.76 -3.85
C LEU A 96 -10.56 -3.22 -3.75
N VAL A 97 -9.59 -4.12 -3.97
CA VAL A 97 -9.79 -5.57 -3.91
C VAL A 97 -9.45 -6.10 -2.51
N HIS A 98 -8.38 -5.57 -1.94
CA HIS A 98 -7.84 -5.94 -0.65
C HIS A 98 -7.24 -4.71 0.01
N ILE A 99 -7.13 -4.69 1.33
CA ILE A 99 -6.52 -3.58 2.07
C ILE A 99 -5.55 -4.13 3.11
N HIS A 100 -4.33 -3.63 3.12
CA HIS A 100 -3.39 -3.82 4.20
C HIS A 100 -3.58 -2.79 5.30
N LEU A 101 -3.56 -3.25 6.53
CA LEU A 101 -3.57 -2.44 7.74
C LEU A 101 -2.15 -2.44 8.31
N LYS A 102 -1.32 -1.58 7.75
CA LYS A 102 0.05 -1.30 8.16
C LYS A 102 0.19 0.19 8.41
N ASP A 103 0.98 0.54 9.39
CA ASP A 103 1.32 1.92 9.71
C ASP A 103 2.77 2.23 9.32
N VAL A 104 3.12 3.49 9.39
CA VAL A 104 4.48 3.97 9.13
C VAL A 104 4.77 5.18 9.99
N LYS A 105 5.97 5.26 10.52
CA LYS A 105 6.46 6.46 11.21
C LYS A 105 7.44 7.21 10.32
N VAL A 106 7.15 8.47 10.05
CA VAL A 106 8.07 9.42 9.42
C VAL A 106 8.78 10.22 10.49
N TYR A 107 10.09 10.09 10.55
CA TYR A 107 10.92 10.80 11.51
C TYR A 107 11.31 12.16 10.95
N LYS A 108 10.64 13.21 11.43
CA LYS A 108 10.79 14.57 10.92
C LYS A 108 12.23 15.09 11.04
N ASP A 109 12.91 14.81 12.13
CA ASP A 109 14.31 15.16 12.35
C ASP A 109 15.25 14.52 11.34
N LYS A 110 14.99 13.26 10.97
CA LYS A 110 15.76 12.56 9.95
C LYS A 110 15.44 13.09 8.54
N LEU A 111 14.17 13.39 8.28
CA LEU A 111 13.76 14.01 7.01
C LEU A 111 14.41 15.39 6.84
N ASP A 112 14.40 16.22 7.90
CA ASP A 112 15.01 17.56 7.86
C ASP A 112 16.52 17.51 7.65
N ARG A 113 17.17 16.45 8.15
CA ARG A 113 18.61 16.25 7.99
C ARG A 113 19.00 15.74 6.61
N ASN A 114 18.22 14.81 6.04
CA ASN A 114 18.58 14.09 4.81
C ASN A 114 17.91 14.68 3.56
N GLY A 115 16.77 15.35 3.74
CA GLY A 115 15.95 15.87 2.66
C GLY A 115 15.13 14.80 1.95
N ILE A 116 14.10 15.24 1.23
CA ILE A 116 13.14 14.37 0.52
C ILE A 116 13.77 13.62 -0.68
N LEU A 117 14.93 14.07 -1.16
CA LEU A 117 15.65 13.41 -2.25
C LEU A 117 16.56 12.28 -1.77
N ALA A 118 16.71 12.10 -0.46
CA ALA A 118 17.38 10.93 0.08
C ALA A 118 16.51 9.68 -0.09
N THR A 119 17.15 8.50 0.03
CA THR A 119 16.35 7.27 0.07
C THR A 119 15.31 7.34 1.19
N PRO A 120 14.05 6.99 0.95
CA PRO A 120 13.00 7.01 1.98
C PRO A 120 13.35 6.19 3.23
N LEU A 121 14.14 5.13 3.08
CA LEU A 121 14.64 4.30 4.18
C LEU A 121 15.45 5.10 5.24
N ALA A 122 15.93 6.30 4.85
CA ALA A 122 16.68 7.17 5.77
C ALA A 122 15.79 7.90 6.77
N TYR A 123 14.48 8.07 6.49
CA TYR A 123 13.62 8.92 7.31
C TYR A 123 12.29 8.29 7.73
N HIS A 124 11.99 7.05 7.32
CA HIS A 124 10.79 6.36 7.80
C HIS A 124 11.09 4.94 8.30
N SER A 125 10.14 4.37 9.01
CA SER A 125 10.10 2.93 9.29
C SER A 125 8.66 2.44 9.35
N PRO A 126 8.39 1.21 8.89
CA PRO A 126 7.11 0.54 9.09
C PRO A 126 6.77 0.42 10.57
N LYS A 127 5.48 0.43 10.89
CA LYS A 127 4.93 0.32 12.24
C LYS A 127 3.66 -0.51 12.26
N LEU A 128 3.35 -1.07 13.44
CA LEU A 128 2.03 -1.66 13.67
C LEU A 128 0.96 -0.57 13.62
N PRO A 129 -0.28 -0.91 13.19
CA PRO A 129 -1.41 0.01 13.19
C PRO A 129 -1.58 0.75 14.54
N GLY A 130 -1.60 2.08 14.48
CA GLY A 130 -1.70 2.97 15.63
C GLY A 130 -0.37 3.40 16.26
N LEU A 131 0.76 2.89 15.78
CA LEU A 131 2.09 3.28 16.27
C LEU A 131 2.83 4.21 15.28
N GLY A 132 2.19 4.63 14.21
CA GLY A 132 2.74 5.50 13.17
C GLY A 132 1.95 6.77 12.95
N ASP A 133 1.96 7.23 11.71
CA ASP A 133 1.41 8.52 11.29
C ASP A 133 0.16 8.37 10.38
N VAL A 134 -0.35 7.15 10.14
CA VAL A 134 -1.62 6.95 9.45
C VAL A 134 -2.78 7.45 10.32
N ASN A 135 -3.60 8.33 9.78
CA ASN A 135 -4.82 8.77 10.47
C ASN A 135 -5.93 7.72 10.35
N TRP A 136 -5.95 6.77 11.28
CA TRP A 136 -6.90 5.66 11.27
C TRP A 136 -8.37 6.08 11.44
N ASN A 137 -8.65 7.17 12.14
CA ASN A 137 -10.01 7.70 12.23
C ASN A 137 -10.53 8.11 10.84
N ASN A 138 -9.75 8.91 10.11
CA ASN A 138 -10.11 9.32 8.75
C ASN A 138 -10.13 8.13 7.79
N PHE A 139 -9.20 7.20 7.95
CA PHE A 139 -9.14 5.99 7.14
C PHE A 139 -10.41 5.14 7.28
N PHE A 140 -10.82 4.81 8.51
CA PHE A 140 -12.03 4.00 8.74
C PHE A 140 -13.32 4.77 8.44
N THR A 141 -13.34 6.09 8.58
CA THR A 141 -14.44 6.93 8.06
C THR A 141 -14.58 6.72 6.55
N ALA A 142 -13.49 6.85 5.78
CA ALA A 142 -13.54 6.67 4.34
C ALA A 142 -13.98 5.25 3.94
N ILE A 143 -13.45 4.21 4.60
CA ILE A 143 -13.83 2.80 4.36
C ILE A 143 -15.33 2.59 4.63
N THR A 144 -15.86 3.21 5.67
CA THR A 144 -17.29 3.14 6.01
C THR A 144 -18.15 3.89 4.99
N ASP A 145 -17.76 5.09 4.60
CA ASP A 145 -18.48 5.94 3.63
C ASP A 145 -18.62 5.24 2.28
N ILE A 146 -17.58 4.58 1.79
CA ILE A 146 -17.63 3.82 0.53
C ILE A 146 -18.27 2.44 0.69
N ARG A 147 -18.68 2.06 1.91
CA ARG A 147 -19.27 0.76 2.25
C ARG A 147 -18.38 -0.41 1.80
N TYR A 148 -17.07 -0.30 2.00
CA TYR A 148 -16.15 -1.39 1.67
C TYR A 148 -16.51 -2.68 2.41
N ARG A 149 -16.49 -3.81 1.70
CA ARG A 149 -16.82 -5.15 2.23
C ARG A 149 -15.74 -6.19 1.91
N GLY A 150 -14.63 -5.75 1.37
CA GLY A 150 -13.48 -6.60 1.08
C GLY A 150 -12.68 -6.94 2.33
N PRO A 151 -11.64 -7.76 2.18
CA PRO A 151 -10.76 -8.14 3.28
C PRO A 151 -9.90 -6.97 3.77
N LEU A 152 -9.69 -6.93 5.09
CA LEU A 152 -8.75 -6.05 5.78
C LEU A 152 -7.70 -6.96 6.44
N CYS A 153 -6.44 -6.84 6.06
CA CYS A 153 -5.37 -7.70 6.52
C CYS A 153 -4.35 -6.90 7.34
N ILE A 154 -4.13 -7.28 8.59
CA ILE A 154 -3.05 -6.73 9.40
C ILE A 154 -1.72 -7.24 8.83
N GLU A 155 -0.85 -6.31 8.45
CA GLU A 155 0.51 -6.61 8.04
C GLU A 155 1.48 -6.25 9.16
N VAL A 156 2.22 -7.25 9.65
CA VAL A 156 3.23 -7.06 10.69
C VAL A 156 4.57 -6.81 10.02
N GLU A 157 4.99 -5.55 10.02
CA GLU A 157 6.28 -5.11 9.50
C GLU A 157 6.84 -4.03 10.44
N ASP A 158 7.20 -4.42 11.66
CA ASP A 158 7.81 -3.54 12.66
C ASP A 158 8.95 -4.27 13.36
N LYS A 159 10.17 -3.82 13.13
CA LYS A 159 11.40 -4.45 13.68
C LYS A 159 11.39 -4.64 15.20
N ALA A 160 10.59 -3.86 15.92
CA ALA A 160 10.44 -4.03 17.36
C ALA A 160 9.71 -5.35 17.75
N PHE A 161 9.02 -5.99 16.79
CA PHE A 161 8.20 -7.17 17.00
C PHE A 161 8.61 -8.37 16.12
N GLU A 162 9.77 -8.34 15.50
CA GLU A 162 10.24 -9.40 14.58
C GLU A 162 11.24 -10.35 15.25
N GLY A 163 11.48 -10.21 16.56
CA GLY A 163 12.53 -10.96 17.27
C GLY A 163 12.20 -12.43 17.55
N SER A 164 10.93 -12.76 17.72
CA SER A 164 10.47 -14.12 18.06
C SER A 164 9.01 -14.36 17.67
N ASP A 165 8.58 -15.62 17.65
CA ASP A 165 7.17 -15.98 17.45
C ASP A 165 6.25 -15.32 18.51
N ALA A 166 6.73 -15.14 19.73
CA ALA A 166 5.98 -14.48 20.80
C ALA A 166 5.80 -12.97 20.47
N ASP A 167 6.82 -12.32 19.93
CA ASP A 167 6.75 -10.92 19.50
C ASP A 167 5.77 -10.75 18.34
N ILE A 168 5.83 -11.64 17.34
CA ILE A 168 4.89 -11.62 16.19
C ILE A 168 3.45 -11.83 16.66
N ARG A 169 3.20 -12.77 17.57
CA ARG A 169 1.87 -12.97 18.17
C ARG A 169 1.40 -11.74 18.94
N SER A 170 2.28 -11.12 19.70
CA SER A 170 2.00 -9.87 20.42
C SER A 170 1.66 -8.74 19.45
N ALA A 171 2.41 -8.61 18.34
CA ALA A 171 2.15 -7.65 17.28
C ALA A 171 0.75 -7.80 16.67
N ILE A 172 0.37 -9.02 16.30
CA ILE A 172 -0.95 -9.32 15.74
C ILE A 172 -2.07 -8.96 16.73
N LEU A 173 -1.92 -9.36 18.01
CA LEU A 173 -2.91 -9.06 19.04
C LEU A 173 -3.02 -7.57 19.32
N THR A 174 -1.91 -6.86 19.40
CA THR A 174 -1.85 -5.41 19.60
C THR A 174 -2.54 -4.68 18.45
N SER A 175 -2.19 -5.02 17.21
CA SER A 175 -2.80 -4.46 16.02
C SER A 175 -4.29 -4.73 15.95
N ARG A 176 -4.72 -5.97 16.20
CA ARG A 176 -6.13 -6.36 16.23
C ARG A 176 -6.91 -5.56 17.27
N ASN A 177 -6.39 -5.45 18.49
CA ASN A 177 -7.05 -4.70 19.57
C ASN A 177 -7.21 -3.23 19.21
N TYR A 178 -6.20 -2.64 18.58
CA TYR A 178 -6.27 -1.25 18.12
C TYR A 178 -7.31 -1.09 17.00
N ILE A 179 -7.32 -1.97 16.01
CA ILE A 179 -8.22 -1.90 14.86
C ILE A 179 -9.68 -2.19 15.25
N ASN A 180 -9.92 -3.09 16.19
CA ASN A 180 -11.28 -3.46 16.62
C ASN A 180 -12.13 -2.27 17.12
N GLN A 181 -11.52 -1.19 17.58
CA GLN A 181 -12.26 0.02 17.98
C GLN A 181 -13.00 0.70 16.84
N PHE A 182 -12.61 0.44 15.59
CA PHE A 182 -13.19 1.04 14.39
C PHE A 182 -14.16 0.10 13.66
N LEU A 183 -14.11 -1.19 13.94
CA LEU A 183 -14.93 -2.19 13.25
C LEU A 183 -16.26 -2.39 13.99
N PRO A 184 -17.40 -2.42 13.29
CA PRO A 184 -18.68 -2.79 13.91
C PRO A 184 -18.60 -4.26 14.35
N TYR A 185 -19.14 -4.55 15.53
CA TYR A 185 -19.27 -5.90 16.09
C TYR A 185 -20.19 -6.79 15.25
#